data_8663263a9fd4d421c04e33184603ec25
#
_entry.id   8663263a9fd4d421c04e33184603ec25
#
_cell.length_a   1.000
_cell.length_b   1.000
_cell.length_c   1.000
_cell.angle_alpha   90.00
_cell.angle_beta   90.00
_cell.angle_gamma   90.00
#
_symmetry.space_group_name_H-M   'P 1'
#
loop_
_entity.id
_entity.type
_entity.pdbx_description
1 polymer ?
#
loop_
_entity_poly.entity_id
_entity_poly.type
_entity_poly.pdbx_seq_one_letter_code
_entity_poly.pdbx_strand_id
1 'polypeptide(L)'
;MAMRLERAQNILNLMSEGMLPNLVFSDEKKFDVEQCVNHQNDRVWSKDGSETVRRVSRRQNPASVMVWAAVTATGRSPLVFVPSGVKLNSERYISDILEAELLPWARQHFDGAPWTFQQDSAPSHGSKMTQSWIRAHIPSFLSKDEWPSRSPDLNPLDFSVWSILESRACTTPSNTLKDLKRKLQREWDLIPQKELRAACEGFEGRLKAVVKNKGGHVE
;
A
#
# COMPACT_ATOMS: atom_id res chain seq x y z
N MET A 1 -18.93 -6.57 -9.95
CA MET A 1 -19.04 -7.54 -8.85
C MET A 1 -18.69 -8.97 -9.29
N ALA A 2 -19.26 -9.53 -10.38
CA ALA A 2 -18.97 -10.90 -10.79
C ALA A 2 -17.47 -11.20 -10.99
N MET A 3 -16.75 -10.41 -11.76
CA MET A 3 -15.29 -10.59 -11.96
C MET A 3 -14.47 -10.49 -10.66
N ARG A 4 -14.88 -9.63 -9.73
CA ARG A 4 -14.18 -9.51 -8.44
C ARG A 4 -14.37 -10.77 -7.60
N LEU A 5 -15.57 -11.33 -7.57
CA LEU A 5 -15.87 -12.59 -6.91
C LEU A 5 -15.04 -13.73 -7.50
N GLU A 6 -15.08 -13.87 -8.82
CA GLU A 6 -14.32 -14.91 -9.55
C GLU A 6 -12.82 -14.83 -9.26
N ARG A 7 -12.22 -13.63 -9.36
CA ARG A 7 -10.79 -13.42 -9.08
C ARG A 7 -10.44 -13.71 -7.63
N ALA A 8 -11.28 -13.28 -6.68
CA ALA A 8 -11.07 -13.58 -5.27
C ALA A 8 -11.11 -15.10 -4.99
N GLN A 9 -12.04 -15.82 -5.63
CA GLN A 9 -12.12 -17.28 -5.53
C GLN A 9 -10.89 -17.96 -6.13
N ASN A 10 -10.42 -17.49 -7.28
CA ASN A 10 -9.23 -18.03 -7.94
C ASN A 10 -7.97 -17.83 -7.08
N ILE A 11 -7.80 -16.64 -6.47
CA ILE A 11 -6.66 -16.40 -5.56
C ILE A 11 -6.74 -17.33 -4.34
N LEU A 12 -7.92 -17.55 -3.76
CA LEU A 12 -8.09 -18.50 -2.65
C LEU A 12 -7.70 -19.92 -3.03
N ASN A 13 -8.06 -20.36 -4.24
CA ASN A 13 -7.67 -21.67 -4.76
C ASN A 13 -6.14 -21.77 -4.91
N LEU A 14 -5.50 -20.76 -5.53
CA LEU A 14 -4.04 -20.72 -5.65
C LEU A 14 -3.33 -20.71 -4.28
N MET A 15 -3.88 -20.00 -3.29
CA MET A 15 -3.35 -20.04 -1.92
C MET A 15 -3.47 -21.41 -1.29
N SER A 16 -4.63 -22.08 -1.44
CA SER A 16 -4.84 -23.43 -0.89
C SER A 16 -3.95 -24.51 -1.53
N GLU A 17 -3.55 -24.30 -2.77
CA GLU A 17 -2.62 -25.14 -3.53
C GLU A 17 -1.14 -24.81 -3.25
N GLY A 18 -0.86 -23.79 -2.43
CA GLY A 18 0.50 -23.34 -2.13
C GLY A 18 1.22 -22.65 -3.31
N MET A 19 0.46 -22.20 -4.31
CA MET A 19 1.00 -21.58 -5.53
C MET A 19 1.40 -20.11 -5.37
N LEU A 20 1.08 -19.49 -4.22
CA LEU A 20 1.40 -18.10 -3.91
C LEU A 20 2.33 -17.99 -2.68
N PRO A 21 3.57 -18.48 -2.79
CA PRO A 21 4.51 -18.39 -1.66
C PRO A 21 4.89 -16.94 -1.37
N ASN A 22 5.07 -16.62 -0.10
CA ASN A 22 5.64 -15.36 0.37
C ASN A 22 5.10 -14.12 -0.36
N LEU A 23 3.78 -13.89 -0.30
CA LEU A 23 3.14 -12.76 -0.96
C LEU A 23 3.80 -11.43 -0.55
N VAL A 24 4.18 -10.65 -1.54
CA VAL A 24 4.70 -9.29 -1.44
C VAL A 24 3.66 -8.35 -2.01
N PHE A 25 3.04 -7.57 -1.16
CA PHE A 25 2.06 -6.56 -1.54
C PHE A 25 2.74 -5.22 -1.72
N SER A 26 2.43 -4.51 -2.79
CA SER A 26 2.95 -3.16 -3.05
C SER A 26 1.84 -2.16 -3.31
N ASP A 27 2.13 -0.89 -3.02
CA ASP A 27 1.20 0.22 -3.26
C ASP A 27 1.91 1.57 -3.22
N GLU A 28 1.23 2.60 -3.76
CA GLU A 28 1.64 3.99 -3.71
C GLU A 28 0.64 4.82 -2.91
N LYS A 29 1.16 5.61 -1.95
CA LYS A 29 0.36 6.58 -1.21
C LYS A 29 0.95 7.97 -1.30
N LYS A 30 0.08 8.96 -1.51
CA LYS A 30 0.41 10.37 -1.43
C LYS A 30 0.25 10.87 0.01
N PHE A 31 1.32 11.45 0.56
CA PHE A 31 1.31 12.15 1.85
C PHE A 31 1.48 13.64 1.62
N ASP A 32 0.78 14.46 2.35
CA ASP A 32 0.95 15.91 2.33
C ASP A 32 1.54 16.43 3.65
N VAL A 33 2.00 17.70 3.64
CA VAL A 33 2.62 18.31 4.82
C VAL A 33 1.63 18.69 5.91
N GLU A 34 0.33 18.61 5.64
CA GLU A 34 -0.72 18.96 6.60
C GLU A 34 -0.92 17.83 7.62
N GLN A 35 -1.51 18.18 8.74
CA GLN A 35 -1.91 17.18 9.73
C GLN A 35 -3.03 16.30 9.18
N CYS A 36 -2.93 14.99 9.40
CA CYS A 36 -4.03 14.07 9.11
C CYS A 36 -5.19 14.37 10.08
N VAL A 37 -6.37 14.70 9.54
CA VAL A 37 -7.58 14.88 10.34
C VAL A 37 -8.37 13.57 10.32
N ASN A 38 -8.50 12.97 11.46
CA ASN A 38 -9.41 11.86 11.65
C ASN A 38 -10.76 12.39 12.16
N HIS A 39 -11.70 12.62 11.26
CA HIS A 39 -13.02 13.14 11.59
C HIS A 39 -13.81 12.30 12.61
N GLN A 40 -13.47 11.03 12.78
CA GLN A 40 -14.11 10.16 13.76
C GLN A 40 -13.54 10.35 15.17
N ASN A 41 -12.25 10.70 15.28
CA ASN A 41 -11.54 10.81 16.56
C ASN A 41 -11.26 12.25 17.00
N ASP A 42 -11.35 13.23 16.10
CA ASP A 42 -11.13 14.66 16.41
C ASP A 42 -12.40 15.26 17.07
N ARG A 43 -12.78 14.69 18.23
CA ARG A 43 -13.88 15.22 19.03
C ARG A 43 -13.33 16.24 20.01
N VAL A 44 -13.81 17.49 19.90
CA VAL A 44 -13.50 18.55 20.87
C VAL A 44 -14.63 18.59 21.90
N TRP A 45 -14.30 18.32 23.16
CA TRP A 45 -15.23 18.53 24.28
C TRP A 45 -15.22 20.02 24.64
N SER A 46 -16.34 20.71 24.46
CA SER A 46 -16.53 22.11 24.91
C SER A 46 -17.48 22.12 26.09
N LYS A 47 -17.11 22.84 27.17
CA LYS A 47 -17.98 23.01 28.35
C LYS A 47 -19.19 23.88 28.08
N ASP A 48 -19.11 24.79 27.11
CA ASP A 48 -20.06 25.90 26.94
C ASP A 48 -20.88 25.81 25.64
N GLY A 49 -20.81 24.71 24.89
CA GLY A 49 -21.48 24.60 23.59
C GLY A 49 -21.04 25.67 22.58
N SER A 50 -20.04 26.50 22.91
CA SER A 50 -19.48 27.49 22.00
C SER A 50 -18.73 26.77 20.89
N GLU A 51 -19.05 27.10 19.66
CA GLU A 51 -18.38 26.63 18.42
C GLU A 51 -16.95 27.20 18.30
N THR A 52 -16.16 27.15 19.35
CA THR A 52 -14.71 27.25 19.22
C THR A 52 -14.16 25.96 18.63
N VAL A 53 -14.73 25.59 17.50
CA VAL A 53 -14.16 24.56 16.64
C VAL A 53 -12.74 25.03 16.34
N ARG A 54 -11.76 24.26 16.81
CA ARG A 54 -10.36 24.45 16.43
C ARG A 54 -10.27 24.30 14.92
N ARG A 55 -10.48 25.40 14.19
CA ARG A 55 -10.38 25.46 12.74
C ARG A 55 -8.92 25.21 12.40
N VAL A 56 -8.62 23.97 12.06
CA VAL A 56 -7.31 23.64 11.46
C VAL A 56 -7.30 24.31 10.08
N SER A 57 -6.58 25.41 9.97
CA SER A 57 -6.38 26.08 8.69
C SER A 57 -5.66 25.11 7.75
N ARG A 58 -6.26 24.78 6.61
CA ARG A 58 -5.67 23.92 5.59
C ARG A 58 -5.35 24.73 4.35
N ARG A 59 -4.17 24.48 3.77
CA ARG A 59 -3.83 25.01 2.45
C ARG A 59 -4.66 24.28 1.40
N GLN A 60 -5.13 25.00 0.39
CA GLN A 60 -5.93 24.44 -0.70
C GLN A 60 -5.15 23.41 -1.54
N ASN A 61 -3.81 23.60 -1.69
CA ASN A 61 -2.89 22.69 -2.36
C ASN A 61 -1.62 22.54 -1.49
N PRO A 62 -1.63 21.67 -0.48
CA PRO A 62 -0.46 21.43 0.33
C PRO A 62 0.65 20.74 -0.48
N ALA A 63 1.89 21.04 -0.15
CA ALA A 63 3.02 20.30 -0.70
C ALA A 63 2.91 18.81 -0.30
N SER A 64 3.17 17.93 -1.23
CA SER A 64 2.97 16.49 -1.05
C SER A 64 4.09 15.67 -1.67
N VAL A 65 4.23 14.44 -1.19
CA VAL A 65 5.14 13.43 -1.74
C VAL A 65 4.40 12.13 -1.99
N MET A 66 4.65 11.52 -3.14
CA MET A 66 4.24 10.15 -3.44
C MET A 66 5.26 9.20 -2.83
N VAL A 67 4.80 8.17 -2.15
CA VAL A 67 5.63 7.15 -1.54
C VAL A 67 5.20 5.79 -2.05
N TRP A 68 6.16 4.99 -2.51
CA TRP A 68 5.94 3.58 -2.81
C TRP A 68 6.55 2.71 -1.71
N ALA A 69 5.92 1.60 -1.41
CA ALA A 69 6.47 0.57 -0.53
C ALA A 69 5.94 -0.82 -0.88
N ALA A 70 6.65 -1.84 -0.40
CA ALA A 70 6.20 -3.22 -0.41
C ALA A 70 6.31 -3.84 0.99
N VAL A 71 5.34 -4.73 1.31
CA VAL A 71 5.29 -5.46 2.59
C VAL A 71 5.01 -6.93 2.35
N THR A 72 5.53 -7.75 3.25
CA THR A 72 5.25 -9.18 3.35
C THR A 72 5.11 -9.57 4.82
N ALA A 73 4.60 -10.78 5.10
CA ALA A 73 4.48 -11.30 6.46
C ALA A 73 5.81 -11.34 7.23
N THR A 74 6.95 -11.39 6.53
CA THR A 74 8.29 -11.50 7.11
C THR A 74 9.10 -10.20 7.06
N GLY A 75 8.64 -9.15 6.35
CA GLY A 75 9.41 -7.91 6.22
C GLY A 75 8.74 -6.82 5.42
N ARG A 76 9.51 -5.79 5.12
CA ARG A 76 9.12 -4.62 4.34
C ARG A 76 10.28 -4.11 3.50
N SER A 77 9.97 -3.46 2.37
CA SER A 77 10.95 -2.71 1.58
C SER A 77 11.33 -1.39 2.26
N PRO A 78 12.43 -0.75 1.87
CA PRO A 78 12.60 0.68 2.11
C PRO A 78 11.42 1.49 1.54
N LEU A 79 11.17 2.71 2.09
CA LEU A 79 10.25 3.66 1.46
C LEU A 79 10.92 4.30 0.24
N VAL A 80 10.24 4.29 -0.89
CA VAL A 80 10.69 4.96 -2.11
C VAL A 80 9.92 6.26 -2.29
N PHE A 81 10.64 7.39 -2.24
CA PHE A 81 10.04 8.71 -2.41
C PHE A 81 10.09 9.13 -3.87
N VAL A 82 8.95 9.12 -4.54
CA VAL A 82 8.86 9.60 -5.93
C VAL A 82 9.06 11.12 -5.96
N PRO A 83 9.96 11.64 -6.81
CA PRO A 83 10.19 13.08 -6.92
C PRO A 83 8.92 13.85 -7.28
N SER A 84 8.75 15.04 -6.69
CA SER A 84 7.58 15.89 -6.97
C SER A 84 7.51 16.27 -8.45
N GLY A 85 6.31 16.26 -9.03
CA GLY A 85 6.09 16.55 -10.44
C GLY A 85 6.44 15.42 -11.41
N VAL A 86 6.96 14.30 -10.91
CA VAL A 86 7.26 13.12 -11.72
C VAL A 86 6.01 12.23 -11.80
N LYS A 87 5.58 11.96 -13.03
CA LYS A 87 4.54 10.97 -13.30
C LYS A 87 5.18 9.59 -13.42
N LEU A 88 4.77 8.65 -12.59
CA LEU A 88 5.15 7.24 -12.73
C LEU A 88 4.43 6.65 -13.95
N ASN A 89 5.08 6.73 -15.11
CA ASN A 89 4.72 5.96 -16.28
C ASN A 89 5.34 4.55 -16.20
N SER A 90 5.03 3.69 -17.16
CA SER A 90 5.51 2.30 -17.16
C SER A 90 7.04 2.18 -17.17
N GLU A 91 7.74 3.02 -17.91
CA GLU A 91 9.20 3.01 -17.98
C GLU A 91 9.83 3.33 -16.62
N ARG A 92 9.38 4.44 -15.99
CA ARG A 92 9.85 4.84 -14.66
C ARG A 92 9.44 3.87 -13.56
N TYR A 93 8.25 3.30 -13.65
CA TYR A 93 7.84 2.29 -12.70
C TYR A 93 8.76 1.08 -12.74
N ILE A 94 9.15 0.65 -13.94
CA ILE A 94 10.12 -0.43 -14.11
C ILE A 94 11.49 -0.02 -13.57
N SER A 95 12.06 1.09 -14.07
CA SER A 95 13.45 1.48 -13.75
C SER A 95 13.62 1.91 -12.31
N ASP A 96 12.71 2.78 -11.82
CA ASP A 96 12.91 3.48 -10.55
C ASP A 96 12.36 2.69 -9.35
N ILE A 97 11.39 1.79 -9.60
CA ILE A 97 10.73 1.01 -8.54
C ILE A 97 11.09 -0.48 -8.64
N LEU A 98 10.78 -1.12 -9.75
CA LEU A 98 10.94 -2.58 -9.83
C LEU A 98 12.39 -3.01 -9.90
N GLU A 99 13.19 -2.37 -10.74
CA GLU A 99 14.63 -2.67 -10.92
C GLU A 99 15.49 -2.13 -9.80
N ALA A 100 15.30 -0.85 -9.46
CA ALA A 100 16.19 -0.18 -8.53
C ALA A 100 15.90 -0.55 -7.07
N GLU A 101 14.66 -0.86 -6.70
CA GLU A 101 14.25 -1.02 -5.31
C GLU A 101 13.67 -2.41 -5.00
N LEU A 102 12.64 -2.85 -5.72
CA LEU A 102 11.95 -4.11 -5.42
C LEU A 102 12.88 -5.31 -5.57
N LEU A 103 13.54 -5.47 -6.72
CA LEU A 103 14.36 -6.66 -6.98
C LEU A 103 15.57 -6.77 -6.04
N PRO A 104 16.36 -5.71 -5.77
CA PRO A 104 17.47 -5.80 -4.82
C PRO A 104 17.00 -6.15 -3.42
N TRP A 105 15.93 -5.52 -2.95
CA TRP A 105 15.35 -5.84 -1.65
C TRP A 105 14.85 -7.29 -1.60
N ALA A 106 14.11 -7.75 -2.59
CA ALA A 106 13.56 -9.10 -2.61
C ALA A 106 14.66 -10.17 -2.67
N ARG A 107 15.72 -9.94 -3.43
CA ARG A 107 16.89 -10.83 -3.48
C ARG A 107 17.55 -10.97 -2.10
N GLN A 108 17.75 -9.86 -1.42
CA GLN A 108 18.32 -9.85 -0.07
C GLN A 108 17.38 -10.48 0.96
N HIS A 109 16.07 -10.17 0.88
CA HIS A 109 15.09 -10.57 1.87
C HIS A 109 14.75 -12.06 1.81
N PHE A 110 14.58 -12.60 0.60
CA PHE A 110 14.18 -13.99 0.39
C PHE A 110 15.34 -14.96 0.21
N ASP A 111 16.53 -14.48 -0.10
CA ASP A 111 17.76 -15.27 -0.25
C ASP A 111 17.55 -16.55 -1.08
N GLY A 112 16.91 -16.40 -2.23
CA GLY A 112 16.58 -17.51 -3.15
C GLY A 112 15.27 -18.25 -2.86
N ALA A 113 14.61 -17.99 -1.73
CA ALA A 113 13.28 -18.57 -1.48
C ALA A 113 12.25 -18.00 -2.47
N PRO A 114 11.26 -18.80 -2.90
CA PRO A 114 10.22 -18.34 -3.83
C PRO A 114 9.32 -17.31 -3.18
N TRP A 115 8.92 -16.30 -3.96
CA TRP A 115 7.99 -15.25 -3.55
C TRP A 115 7.09 -14.82 -4.70
N THR A 116 5.93 -14.27 -4.37
CA THR A 116 4.91 -13.84 -5.33
C THR A 116 4.65 -12.35 -5.18
N PHE A 117 4.78 -11.60 -6.26
CA PHE A 117 4.55 -10.15 -6.27
C PHE A 117 3.09 -9.81 -6.56
N GLN A 118 2.54 -8.87 -5.79
CA GLN A 118 1.23 -8.28 -6.02
C GLN A 118 1.35 -6.78 -6.19
N GLN A 119 0.68 -6.26 -7.21
CA GLN A 119 0.48 -4.84 -7.47
C GLN A 119 -0.97 -4.58 -7.89
N ASP A 120 -1.42 -3.34 -7.79
CA ASP A 120 -2.75 -2.95 -8.23
C ASP A 120 -2.87 -2.89 -9.78
N SER A 121 -4.06 -2.49 -10.25
CA SER A 121 -4.36 -2.38 -11.68
C SER A 121 -4.17 -0.96 -12.23
N ALA A 122 -3.25 -0.15 -11.66
CA ALA A 122 -2.93 1.16 -12.21
C ALA A 122 -2.47 1.08 -13.68
N PRO A 123 -2.69 2.11 -14.51
CA PRO A 123 -2.34 2.05 -15.93
C PRO A 123 -0.86 1.74 -16.20
N SER A 124 0.06 2.25 -15.37
CA SER A 124 1.49 1.92 -15.44
C SER A 124 1.78 0.46 -15.13
N HIS A 125 1.07 -0.12 -14.17
CA HIS A 125 1.23 -1.52 -13.74
C HIS A 125 0.62 -2.50 -14.74
N GLY A 126 -0.57 -2.19 -15.27
CA GLY A 126 -1.30 -3.02 -16.23
C GLY A 126 -0.80 -2.91 -17.68
N SER A 127 0.19 -2.06 -17.98
CA SER A 127 0.72 -1.90 -19.33
C SER A 127 1.38 -3.18 -19.84
N LYS A 128 1.35 -3.40 -21.16
CA LYS A 128 2.01 -4.57 -21.78
C LYS A 128 3.50 -4.60 -21.45
N MET A 129 4.16 -3.44 -21.43
CA MET A 129 5.58 -3.31 -21.10
C MET A 129 5.87 -3.81 -19.69
N THR A 130 5.16 -3.28 -18.67
CA THR A 130 5.33 -3.67 -17.27
C THR A 130 5.02 -5.14 -17.05
N GLN A 131 3.90 -5.63 -17.59
CA GLN A 131 3.50 -7.04 -17.43
C GLN A 131 4.50 -8.01 -18.10
N SER A 132 5.09 -7.64 -19.25
CA SER A 132 6.12 -8.44 -19.91
C SER A 132 7.43 -8.43 -19.12
N TRP A 133 7.81 -7.26 -18.60
CA TRP A 133 9.01 -7.12 -17.80
C TRP A 133 8.92 -7.94 -16.48
N ILE A 134 7.80 -7.83 -15.75
CA ILE A 134 7.57 -8.59 -14.52
C ILE A 134 7.66 -10.10 -14.81
N ARG A 135 7.00 -10.58 -15.88
CA ARG A 135 7.03 -11.99 -16.26
C ARG A 135 8.44 -12.52 -16.56
N ALA A 136 9.33 -11.65 -17.03
CA ALA A 136 10.72 -12.02 -17.34
C ALA A 136 11.67 -11.98 -16.12
N HIS A 137 11.35 -11.19 -15.08
CA HIS A 137 12.31 -10.88 -14.01
C HIS A 137 11.85 -11.30 -12.61
N ILE A 138 10.55 -11.50 -12.40
CA ILE A 138 9.97 -11.86 -11.09
C ILE A 138 9.49 -13.32 -11.14
N PRO A 139 9.85 -14.15 -10.16
CA PRO A 139 9.60 -15.60 -10.22
C PRO A 139 8.11 -15.96 -10.24
N SER A 140 7.28 -15.19 -9.52
CA SER A 140 5.82 -15.36 -9.49
C SER A 140 5.15 -14.02 -9.22
N PHE A 141 4.00 -13.77 -9.83
CA PHE A 141 3.23 -12.54 -9.59
C PHE A 141 1.75 -12.76 -9.91
N LEU A 142 0.90 -11.98 -9.24
CA LEU A 142 -0.52 -11.87 -9.61
C LEU A 142 -0.65 -10.88 -10.75
N SER A 143 -1.06 -11.38 -11.92
CA SER A 143 -1.25 -10.55 -13.12
C SER A 143 -2.43 -9.59 -12.96
N LYS A 144 -2.52 -8.59 -13.84
CA LYS A 144 -3.65 -7.65 -13.89
C LYS A 144 -5.02 -8.34 -14.09
N ASP A 145 -5.01 -9.55 -14.64
CA ASP A 145 -6.22 -10.32 -14.91
C ASP A 145 -6.60 -11.23 -13.73
N GLU A 146 -5.68 -11.51 -12.84
CA GLU A 146 -5.89 -12.29 -11.60
C GLU A 146 -6.23 -11.39 -10.42
N TRP A 147 -5.59 -10.22 -10.29
CA TRP A 147 -5.90 -9.29 -9.19
C TRP A 147 -7.27 -8.63 -9.35
N PRO A 148 -8.12 -8.65 -8.31
CA PRO A 148 -9.41 -7.93 -8.33
C PRO A 148 -9.20 -6.43 -8.44
N SER A 149 -9.56 -5.83 -9.58
CA SER A 149 -9.40 -4.40 -9.81
C SER A 149 -10.22 -3.57 -8.79
N ARG A 150 -9.68 -2.40 -8.41
CA ARG A 150 -10.31 -1.48 -7.45
C ARG A 150 -10.64 -2.13 -6.11
N SER A 151 -9.68 -2.87 -5.56
CA SER A 151 -9.83 -3.60 -4.32
C SER A 151 -8.80 -3.17 -3.26
N PRO A 152 -8.80 -1.90 -2.81
CA PRO A 152 -7.92 -1.45 -1.75
C PRO A 152 -8.20 -2.19 -0.42
N ASP A 153 -9.43 -2.64 -0.22
CA ASP A 153 -9.84 -3.46 0.90
C ASP A 153 -9.19 -4.85 0.95
N LEU A 154 -8.48 -5.26 -0.09
CA LEU A 154 -7.68 -6.47 -0.15
C LEU A 154 -6.17 -6.22 -0.01
N ASN A 155 -5.67 -4.99 -0.25
CA ASN A 155 -4.25 -4.70 -0.12
C ASN A 155 -3.89 -4.32 1.32
N PRO A 156 -2.98 -5.07 2.02
CA PRO A 156 -2.54 -4.77 3.38
C PRO A 156 -2.02 -3.35 3.57
N LEU A 157 -1.39 -2.76 2.55
CA LEU A 157 -0.93 -1.37 2.60
C LEU A 157 -2.11 -0.42 2.73
N ASP A 158 -3.16 -0.59 1.90
CA ASP A 158 -4.33 0.27 1.91
C ASP A 158 -5.17 0.13 3.18
N PHE A 159 -5.56 -1.10 3.53
CA PHE A 159 -6.51 -1.29 4.63
C PHE A 159 -5.89 -1.18 6.03
N SER A 160 -4.56 -1.19 6.15
CA SER A 160 -3.89 -1.19 7.46
C SER A 160 -2.62 -0.33 7.50
N VAL A 161 -1.58 -0.69 6.75
CA VAL A 161 -0.21 -0.20 6.95
C VAL A 161 -0.09 1.31 6.71
N TRP A 162 -0.72 1.83 5.67
CA TRP A 162 -0.72 3.27 5.40
C TRP A 162 -1.40 4.08 6.49
N SER A 163 -2.50 3.56 7.06
CA SER A 163 -3.19 4.23 8.17
C SER A 163 -2.32 4.26 9.43
N ILE A 164 -1.59 3.18 9.71
CA ILE A 164 -0.62 3.12 10.82
C ILE A 164 0.48 4.16 10.61
N LEU A 165 1.10 4.20 9.43
CA LEU A 165 2.16 5.15 9.10
C LEU A 165 1.66 6.60 9.19
N GLU A 166 0.51 6.90 8.60
CA GLU A 166 -0.09 8.23 8.57
C GLU A 166 -0.43 8.73 9.98
N SER A 167 -1.04 7.88 10.82
CA SER A 167 -1.39 8.23 12.20
C SER A 167 -0.15 8.53 13.07
N ARG A 168 1.00 7.97 12.76
CA ARG A 168 2.26 8.20 13.48
C ARG A 168 3.03 9.40 12.91
N ALA A 169 3.22 9.45 11.59
CA ALA A 169 4.05 10.47 10.94
C ALA A 169 3.35 11.83 10.80
N CYS A 170 2.02 11.84 10.63
CA CYS A 170 1.23 13.03 10.34
C CYS A 170 0.38 13.51 11.53
N THR A 171 0.71 13.11 12.75
CA THR A 171 0.08 13.59 14.00
C THR A 171 0.20 15.11 14.14
N THR A 172 1.30 15.68 13.66
CA THR A 172 1.56 17.11 13.60
C THR A 172 1.93 17.52 12.18
N PRO A 173 1.55 18.73 11.74
CA PRO A 173 1.95 19.23 10.43
C PRO A 173 3.47 19.21 10.26
N SER A 174 3.91 19.06 9.02
CA SER A 174 5.32 19.17 8.66
C SER A 174 5.60 20.54 8.03
N ASN A 175 6.69 21.18 8.42
CA ASN A 175 7.04 22.50 7.88
C ASN A 175 7.50 22.44 6.43
N THR A 176 8.12 21.33 6.04
CA THR A 176 8.70 21.13 4.69
C THR A 176 8.52 19.69 4.24
N LEU A 177 8.63 19.44 2.93
CA LEU A 177 8.68 18.07 2.38
C LEU A 177 9.86 17.26 2.94
N LYS A 178 11.00 17.90 3.22
CA LYS A 178 12.15 17.24 3.82
C LYS A 178 11.83 16.73 5.23
N ASP A 179 11.11 17.53 6.01
CA ASP A 179 10.67 17.14 7.34
C ASP A 179 9.66 15.99 7.30
N LEU A 180 8.68 16.08 6.37
CA LEU A 180 7.71 15.00 6.14
C LEU A 180 8.40 13.69 5.77
N LYS A 181 9.30 13.70 4.80
CA LYS A 181 10.06 12.50 4.39
C LYS A 181 10.82 11.87 5.57
N ARG A 182 11.48 12.70 6.38
CA ARG A 182 12.20 12.23 7.58
C ARG A 182 11.27 11.58 8.60
N LYS A 183 10.08 12.16 8.84
CA LYS A 183 9.07 11.59 9.74
C LYS A 183 8.55 10.26 9.18
N LEU A 184 8.18 10.21 7.92
CA LEU A 184 7.69 9.00 7.25
C LEU A 184 8.72 7.88 7.35
N GLN A 185 9.99 8.13 7.02
CA GLN A 185 11.05 7.13 7.10
C GLN A 185 11.23 6.60 8.52
N ARG A 186 11.31 7.52 9.50
CA ARG A 186 11.46 7.13 10.91
C ARG A 186 10.31 6.26 11.39
N GLU A 187 9.07 6.68 11.13
CA GLU A 187 7.90 5.93 11.59
C GLU A 187 7.72 4.61 10.84
N TRP A 188 8.10 4.56 9.55
CA TRP A 188 8.15 3.32 8.78
C TRP A 188 9.07 2.28 9.42
N ASP A 189 10.27 2.68 9.79
CA ASP A 189 11.25 1.81 10.42
C ASP A 189 10.80 1.32 11.81
N LEU A 190 9.95 2.10 12.48
CA LEU A 190 9.41 1.80 13.81
C LEU A 190 8.12 0.95 13.80
N ILE A 191 7.48 0.69 12.66
CA ILE A 191 6.30 -0.20 12.61
C ILE A 191 6.75 -1.61 13.06
N PRO A 192 6.15 -2.18 14.12
CA PRO A 192 6.50 -3.52 14.56
C PRO A 192 6.21 -4.58 13.49
N GLN A 193 7.13 -5.53 13.30
CA GLN A 193 6.95 -6.62 12.33
C GLN A 193 5.66 -7.43 12.56
N LYS A 194 5.21 -7.56 13.81
CA LYS A 194 3.94 -8.23 14.14
C LYS A 194 2.72 -7.55 13.51
N GLU A 195 2.75 -6.20 13.37
CA GLU A 195 1.64 -5.45 12.75
C GLU A 195 1.61 -5.68 11.24
N LEU A 196 2.78 -5.69 10.59
CA LEU A 196 2.89 -6.02 9.16
C LEU A 196 2.45 -7.45 8.87
N ARG A 197 2.89 -8.40 9.71
CA ARG A 197 2.49 -9.80 9.60
C ARG A 197 0.98 -9.95 9.73
N ALA A 198 0.37 -9.37 10.76
CA ALA A 198 -1.07 -9.44 10.98
C ALA A 198 -1.86 -8.85 9.79
N ALA A 199 -1.38 -7.75 9.20
CA ALA A 199 -1.98 -7.17 8.01
C ALA A 199 -1.89 -8.14 6.82
N CYS A 200 -0.70 -8.70 6.53
CA CYS A 200 -0.52 -9.63 5.41
C CYS A 200 -1.31 -10.94 5.60
N GLU A 201 -1.32 -11.51 6.80
CA GLU A 201 -2.08 -12.73 7.12
C GLU A 201 -3.60 -12.49 7.07
N GLY A 202 -4.07 -11.25 7.31
CA GLY A 202 -5.46 -10.85 7.16
C GLY A 202 -6.01 -10.95 5.73
N PHE A 203 -5.15 -11.02 4.72
CA PHE A 203 -5.52 -11.06 3.30
C PHE A 203 -6.45 -12.23 2.97
N GLU A 204 -6.13 -13.44 3.42
CA GLU A 204 -6.95 -14.63 3.16
C GLU A 204 -8.36 -14.49 3.76
N GLY A 205 -8.46 -13.98 5.00
CA GLY A 205 -9.73 -13.71 5.65
C GLY A 205 -10.60 -12.71 4.87
N ARG A 206 -9.98 -11.68 4.32
CA ARG A 206 -10.65 -10.68 3.48
C ARG A 206 -11.10 -11.26 2.14
N LEU A 207 -10.32 -12.10 1.50
CA LEU A 207 -10.75 -12.83 0.29
C LEU A 207 -11.98 -13.69 0.58
N LYS A 208 -11.98 -14.46 1.69
CA LYS A 208 -13.14 -15.25 2.13
C LYS A 208 -14.38 -14.39 2.36
N ALA A 209 -14.19 -13.21 2.95
CA ALA A 209 -15.27 -12.24 3.15
C ALA A 209 -15.80 -11.68 1.83
N VAL A 210 -14.94 -11.37 0.86
CA VAL A 210 -15.35 -10.96 -0.50
C VAL A 210 -16.19 -12.04 -1.16
N VAL A 211 -15.78 -13.30 -1.05
CA VAL A 211 -16.52 -14.43 -1.62
C VAL A 211 -17.88 -14.56 -0.93
N LYS A 212 -17.92 -14.51 0.41
CA LYS A 212 -19.17 -14.55 1.19
C LYS A 212 -20.11 -13.39 0.82
N ASN A 213 -19.55 -12.19 0.58
CA ASN A 213 -20.30 -10.99 0.20
C ASN A 213 -20.55 -10.91 -1.32
N LYS A 214 -20.39 -12.02 -2.07
CA LYS A 214 -20.63 -12.09 -3.53
C LYS A 214 -19.90 -11.00 -4.33
N GLY A 215 -18.68 -10.68 -3.95
CA GLY A 215 -17.84 -9.65 -4.58
C GLY A 215 -18.06 -8.24 -4.01
N GLY A 216 -18.83 -8.07 -2.95
CA GLY A 216 -19.01 -6.80 -2.24
C GLY A 216 -17.75 -6.35 -1.51
N HIS A 217 -17.72 -5.07 -1.11
CA HIS A 217 -16.63 -4.48 -0.32
C HIS A 217 -16.55 -5.11 1.08
N VAL A 218 -15.35 -5.15 1.66
CA VAL A 218 -15.05 -5.72 2.98
C VAL A 218 -14.38 -4.64 3.84
N GLU A 219 -14.92 -4.42 5.03
CA GLU A 219 -14.35 -3.53 6.04
C GLU A 219 -13.25 -4.21 6.87
#